data_63aec856533a62b39bc544d244de3234
#
_entry.id   63aec856533a62b39bc544d244de3234
#
_cell.length_a   1.000
_cell.length_b   1.000
_cell.length_c   1.000
_cell.angle_alpha   90.00
_cell.angle_beta   90.00
_cell.angle_gamma   90.00
#
_symmetry.space_group_name_H-M   'P 1'
#
loop_
_entity.id
_entity.type
_entity.pdbx_description
1 polymer ?
#
loop_
_entity_poly.entity_id
_entity_poly.type
_entity_poly.pdbx_seq_one_letter_code
_entity_poly.pdbx_strand_id
1 'polypeptide(L)'
;MTRRMFAARAVWEPSIHGWILEKGWSRDFSGDRVVNYNAFSVQTFKELTEEPSYFKKEVKPSEQMSAMELRRYIADLSQSGFDVVRLSVQFYRKFSYPLIAFVVTLIGIPFSFTMGGKGALTGVALSIGIAIVYWSTSSMFEAMGNLSQLPPAMAAWSPDILFGLAGTYLLLRLQT
;
A
#
# COMPACT_ATOMS: atom_id res chain seq x y z
N MET A 1 2.74 -10.49 -27.39
CA MET A 1 1.30 -10.78 -27.16
C MET A 1 0.84 -11.53 -28.39
N THR A 2 0.42 -12.78 -28.25
CA THR A 2 0.14 -13.67 -29.41
C THR A 2 -1.34 -13.72 -29.76
N ARG A 3 -2.24 -13.56 -28.78
CA ARG A 3 -3.68 -13.59 -28.99
C ARG A 3 -4.41 -12.57 -28.12
N ARG A 4 -5.45 -11.92 -28.64
CA ARG A 4 -6.35 -11.03 -27.93
C ARG A 4 -7.79 -11.49 -28.13
N MET A 5 -8.54 -11.62 -27.04
CA MET A 5 -9.93 -12.06 -27.06
C MET A 5 -10.81 -11.06 -26.35
N PHE A 6 -12.05 -10.95 -26.81
CA PHE A 6 -13.11 -10.19 -26.16
C PHE A 6 -14.38 -11.04 -26.18
N ALA A 7 -15.11 -11.03 -25.07
CA ALA A 7 -16.43 -11.63 -24.99
C ALA A 7 -17.35 -10.73 -24.16
N ALA A 8 -18.63 -10.65 -24.55
CA ALA A 8 -19.63 -9.90 -23.80
C ALA A 8 -20.00 -10.62 -22.49
N ARG A 9 -19.89 -11.95 -22.49
CA ARG A 9 -20.16 -12.79 -21.31
C ARG A 9 -19.22 -13.97 -21.29
N ALA A 10 -18.75 -14.32 -20.10
CA ALA A 10 -17.96 -15.51 -19.83
C ALA A 10 -18.61 -16.30 -18.69
N VAL A 11 -18.88 -17.58 -18.92
CA VAL A 11 -19.47 -18.49 -17.94
C VAL A 11 -18.51 -19.65 -17.73
N TRP A 12 -18.20 -19.94 -16.46
CA TRP A 12 -17.40 -21.11 -16.10
C TRP A 12 -18.28 -22.36 -16.07
N GLU A 13 -17.85 -23.36 -16.76
CA GLU A 13 -18.53 -24.67 -16.79
C GLU A 13 -17.65 -25.75 -16.13
N PRO A 14 -18.00 -26.18 -14.90
CA PRO A 14 -17.20 -27.14 -14.14
C PRO A 14 -17.00 -28.49 -14.82
N SER A 15 -17.97 -28.92 -15.63
CA SER A 15 -17.94 -30.21 -16.30
C SER A 15 -16.84 -30.33 -17.35
N ILE A 16 -16.46 -29.22 -17.97
CA ILE A 16 -15.42 -29.16 -19.01
C ILE A 16 -14.13 -28.47 -18.51
N HIS A 17 -14.08 -28.03 -17.23
CA HIS A 17 -12.99 -27.26 -16.66
C HIS A 17 -12.54 -26.11 -17.59
N GLY A 18 -13.50 -25.33 -18.08
CA GLY A 18 -13.22 -24.29 -19.06
C GLY A 18 -14.27 -23.19 -19.11
N TRP A 19 -13.93 -22.12 -19.80
CA TRP A 19 -14.80 -20.96 -19.98
C TRP A 19 -15.57 -21.05 -21.27
N ILE A 20 -16.88 -20.84 -21.18
CA ILE A 20 -17.78 -20.62 -22.32
C ILE A 20 -17.89 -19.13 -22.52
N LEU A 21 -17.42 -18.65 -23.67
CA LEU A 21 -17.44 -17.24 -24.04
C LEU A 21 -18.58 -16.99 -25.03
N GLU A 22 -19.40 -15.98 -24.75
CA GLU A 22 -20.55 -15.60 -25.55
C GLU A 22 -20.38 -14.23 -26.20
N LYS A 23 -20.78 -14.08 -27.46
CA LYS A 23 -20.77 -12.85 -28.25
C LYS A 23 -19.43 -12.15 -28.21
N GLY A 24 -18.43 -12.72 -28.86
CA GLY A 24 -17.08 -12.22 -28.81
C GLY A 24 -16.32 -12.33 -30.13
N TRP A 25 -15.04 -11.95 -30.03
CA TRP A 25 -14.09 -12.12 -31.14
C TRP A 25 -12.72 -12.48 -30.58
N SER A 26 -11.91 -13.16 -31.39
CA SER A 26 -10.51 -13.45 -31.14
C SER A 26 -9.66 -12.91 -32.28
N ARG A 27 -8.48 -12.37 -31.95
CA ARG A 27 -7.46 -11.90 -32.88
C ARG A 27 -6.13 -12.52 -32.53
N ASP A 28 -5.50 -13.14 -33.52
CA ASP A 28 -4.15 -13.65 -33.41
C ASP A 28 -3.16 -12.66 -34.04
N PHE A 29 -2.05 -12.43 -33.36
CA PHE A 29 -1.02 -11.49 -33.79
C PHE A 29 0.27 -12.23 -34.12
N SER A 30 0.92 -11.81 -35.21
CA SER A 30 2.30 -12.15 -35.50
C SER A 30 3.11 -10.85 -35.60
N GLY A 31 3.88 -10.55 -34.53
CA GLY A 31 4.46 -9.23 -34.35
C GLY A 31 3.38 -8.15 -34.22
N ASP A 32 3.37 -7.18 -35.10
CA ASP A 32 2.44 -6.02 -35.06
C ASP A 32 1.24 -6.20 -36.04
N ARG A 33 1.14 -7.36 -36.72
CA ARG A 33 0.09 -7.64 -37.70
C ARG A 33 -0.93 -8.62 -37.16
N VAL A 34 -2.22 -8.33 -37.42
CA VAL A 34 -3.32 -9.26 -37.18
C VAL A 34 -3.29 -10.32 -38.26
N VAL A 35 -3.08 -11.58 -37.87
CA VAL A 35 -3.02 -12.73 -38.82
C VAL A 35 -4.38 -13.37 -38.96
N ASN A 36 -5.16 -13.41 -37.89
CA ASN A 36 -6.47 -14.04 -37.88
C ASN A 36 -7.47 -13.25 -37.09
N TYR A 37 -8.69 -13.14 -37.56
CA TYR A 37 -9.83 -12.55 -36.86
C TYR A 37 -11.02 -13.51 -36.96
N ASN A 38 -11.49 -13.95 -35.79
CA ASN A 38 -12.65 -14.86 -35.72
C ASN A 38 -13.68 -14.27 -34.76
N ALA A 39 -14.88 -13.97 -35.28
CA ALA A 39 -16.03 -13.59 -34.47
C ALA A 39 -16.86 -14.85 -34.16
N PHE A 40 -17.29 -14.97 -32.91
CA PHE A 40 -18.04 -16.13 -32.46
C PHE A 40 -19.28 -15.72 -31.65
N SER A 41 -20.34 -16.50 -31.77
CA SER A 41 -21.55 -16.35 -30.98
C SER A 41 -21.40 -17.04 -29.61
N VAL A 42 -20.88 -18.28 -29.64
CA VAL A 42 -20.52 -19.06 -28.43
C VAL A 42 -19.29 -19.89 -28.79
N GLN A 43 -18.26 -19.82 -27.96
CA GLN A 43 -17.06 -20.63 -28.16
C GLN A 43 -16.40 -20.95 -26.80
N THR A 44 -15.86 -22.16 -26.71
CA THR A 44 -15.09 -22.64 -25.57
C THR A 44 -13.61 -22.59 -25.91
N PHE A 45 -12.82 -21.97 -25.02
CA PHE A 45 -11.36 -21.90 -25.15
C PHE A 45 -10.72 -22.77 -24.08
N LYS A 46 -10.17 -23.91 -24.48
CA LYS A 46 -9.46 -24.84 -23.58
C LYS A 46 -8.15 -24.27 -23.01
N GLU A 47 -7.69 -23.16 -23.60
CA GLU A 47 -6.46 -22.46 -23.16
C GLU A 47 -6.69 -21.62 -21.91
N LEU A 48 -7.95 -21.31 -21.57
CA LEU A 48 -8.35 -20.59 -20.37
C LEU A 48 -8.73 -21.59 -19.28
N THR A 49 -7.73 -22.02 -18.54
CA THR A 49 -7.87 -23.03 -17.46
C THR A 49 -8.04 -22.42 -16.07
N GLU A 50 -7.88 -21.09 -15.95
CA GLU A 50 -8.01 -20.41 -14.67
C GLU A 50 -9.45 -20.47 -14.16
N GLU A 51 -9.61 -21.03 -12.97
CA GLU A 51 -10.90 -21.09 -12.30
C GLU A 51 -11.43 -19.70 -11.91
N PRO A 52 -12.77 -19.53 -11.77
CA PRO A 52 -13.37 -18.28 -11.27
C PRO A 52 -12.81 -17.81 -9.92
N SER A 53 -12.34 -18.73 -9.09
CA SER A 53 -11.66 -18.46 -7.81
C SER A 53 -10.40 -17.63 -7.99
N TYR A 54 -9.69 -17.79 -9.11
CA TYR A 54 -8.50 -16.99 -9.44
C TYR A 54 -8.85 -15.51 -9.66
N PHE A 55 -9.96 -15.22 -10.34
CA PHE A 55 -10.45 -13.85 -10.60
C PHE A 55 -11.22 -13.26 -9.41
N LYS A 56 -11.76 -14.11 -8.54
CA LYS A 56 -12.43 -13.71 -7.29
C LYS A 56 -11.44 -13.44 -6.14
N LYS A 57 -10.18 -13.74 -6.33
CA LYS A 57 -9.16 -13.31 -5.39
C LYS A 57 -9.12 -11.78 -5.44
N GLU A 58 -10.01 -11.13 -4.68
CA GLU A 58 -9.85 -9.71 -4.37
C GLU A 58 -8.43 -9.54 -3.87
N VAL A 59 -7.61 -8.90 -4.69
CA VAL A 59 -6.29 -8.46 -4.23
C VAL A 59 -6.61 -7.41 -3.18
N LYS A 60 -6.69 -7.84 -1.91
CA LYS A 60 -6.88 -6.92 -0.80
C LYS A 60 -5.85 -5.81 -0.95
N PRO A 61 -6.25 -4.55 -0.89
CA PRO A 61 -5.28 -3.47 -0.85
C PRO A 61 -4.24 -3.74 0.24
N SER A 62 -2.99 -3.45 -0.01
CA SER A 62 -1.88 -3.70 0.94
C SER A 62 -2.12 -3.09 2.33
N GLU A 63 -2.93 -2.03 2.39
CA GLU A 63 -3.36 -1.37 3.63
C GLU A 63 -4.26 -2.26 4.49
N GLN A 64 -5.11 -3.08 3.86
CA GLN A 64 -6.05 -4.00 4.53
C GLN A 64 -5.42 -5.37 4.87
N MET A 65 -4.24 -5.67 4.34
CA MET A 65 -3.52 -6.90 4.65
C MET A 65 -2.98 -6.84 6.09
N SER A 66 -3.01 -7.96 6.81
CA SER A 66 -2.26 -8.10 8.05
C SER A 66 -0.75 -8.00 7.78
N ALA A 67 0.06 -7.74 8.82
CA ALA A 67 1.51 -7.68 8.66
C ALA A 67 2.10 -8.98 8.07
N MET A 68 1.55 -10.13 8.47
CA MET A 68 2.00 -11.43 7.97
C MET A 68 1.58 -11.69 6.53
N GLU A 69 0.35 -11.31 6.14
CA GLU A 69 -0.12 -11.39 4.76
C GLU A 69 0.71 -10.50 3.84
N LEU A 70 0.95 -9.25 4.26
CA LEU A 70 1.75 -8.28 3.50
C LEU A 70 3.21 -8.77 3.33
N ARG A 71 3.80 -9.37 4.38
CA ARG A 71 5.14 -9.95 4.28
C ARG A 71 5.22 -11.08 3.26
N ARG A 72 4.24 -11.99 3.25
CA ARG A 72 4.16 -13.08 2.26
C ARG A 72 3.97 -12.53 0.85
N TYR A 73 3.08 -11.57 0.71
CA TYR A 73 2.80 -10.91 -0.58
C TYR A 73 4.05 -10.22 -1.14
N ILE A 74 4.83 -9.53 -0.29
CA ILE A 74 6.12 -8.93 -0.67
C ILE A 74 7.11 -10.00 -1.13
N ALA A 75 7.20 -11.14 -0.43
CA ALA A 75 8.10 -12.22 -0.79
C ALA A 75 7.74 -12.83 -2.16
N ASP A 76 6.46 -13.10 -2.41
CA ASP A 76 5.97 -13.67 -3.67
C ASP A 76 6.22 -12.72 -4.85
N LEU A 77 5.93 -11.42 -4.68
CA LEU A 77 6.19 -10.42 -5.72
C LEU A 77 7.68 -10.25 -6.00
N SER A 78 8.50 -10.21 -4.94
CA SER A 78 9.95 -10.08 -5.08
C SER A 78 10.57 -11.26 -5.83
N GLN A 79 10.10 -12.49 -5.57
CA GLN A 79 10.53 -13.69 -6.32
C GLN A 79 10.10 -13.63 -7.80
N SER A 80 9.00 -12.95 -8.08
CA SER A 80 8.50 -12.75 -9.45
C SER A 80 9.18 -11.56 -10.16
N GLY A 81 10.15 -10.89 -9.54
CA GLY A 81 10.90 -9.78 -10.12
C GLY A 81 10.18 -8.42 -10.12
N PHE A 82 9.09 -8.29 -9.37
CA PHE A 82 8.37 -7.01 -9.24
C PHE A 82 9.05 -6.08 -8.23
N ASP A 83 8.92 -4.77 -8.45
CA ASP A 83 9.35 -3.76 -7.48
C ASP A 83 8.43 -3.78 -6.24
N VAL A 84 9.02 -4.07 -5.09
CA VAL A 84 8.33 -4.19 -3.81
C VAL A 84 8.69 -3.08 -2.81
N VAL A 85 9.40 -2.04 -3.25
CA VAL A 85 9.88 -0.96 -2.37
C VAL A 85 8.72 -0.29 -1.64
N ARG A 86 7.67 0.11 -2.36
CA ARG A 86 6.47 0.75 -1.78
C ARG A 86 5.77 -0.14 -0.75
N LEU A 87 5.63 -1.42 -1.05
CA LEU A 87 5.03 -2.40 -0.14
C LEU A 87 5.89 -2.61 1.11
N SER A 88 7.20 -2.59 0.95
CA SER A 88 8.15 -2.68 2.06
C SER A 88 8.07 -1.47 2.99
N VAL A 89 7.95 -0.25 2.46
CA VAL A 89 7.71 0.97 3.26
C VAL A 89 6.41 0.83 4.05
N GLN A 90 5.31 0.40 3.41
CA GLN A 90 4.02 0.19 4.07
C GLN A 90 4.09 -0.90 5.15
N PHE A 91 4.87 -1.95 4.93
CA PHE A 91 5.10 -3.00 5.92
C PHE A 91 5.73 -2.46 7.20
N TYR A 92 6.84 -1.72 7.09
CA TYR A 92 7.50 -1.11 8.25
C TYR A 92 6.62 -0.05 8.93
N ARG A 93 5.83 0.70 8.17
CA ARG A 93 4.88 1.67 8.73
C ARG A 93 3.79 1.03 9.58
N LYS A 94 3.36 -0.20 9.32
CA LYS A 94 2.41 -0.90 10.20
C LYS A 94 2.93 -1.05 11.63
N PHE A 95 4.25 -1.08 11.82
CA PHE A 95 4.87 -1.17 13.15
C PHE A 95 5.18 0.21 13.74
N SER A 96 5.54 1.20 12.94
CA SER A 96 5.80 2.55 13.44
C SER A 96 4.51 3.31 13.78
N TYR A 97 3.42 3.04 13.08
CA TYR A 97 2.14 3.73 13.26
C TYR A 97 1.61 3.75 14.71
N PRO A 98 1.63 2.65 15.48
CA PRO A 98 1.21 2.68 16.88
C PRO A 98 2.07 3.56 17.79
N LEU A 99 3.34 3.79 17.43
CA LEU A 99 4.27 4.61 18.21
C LEU A 99 4.00 6.11 18.08
N ILE A 100 3.27 6.54 17.05
CA ILE A 100 2.88 7.93 16.85
C ILE A 100 2.22 8.52 18.11
N ALA A 101 1.28 7.77 18.70
CA ALA A 101 0.57 8.22 19.89
C ALA A 101 1.52 8.45 21.07
N PHE A 102 2.51 7.57 21.23
CA PHE A 102 3.52 7.70 22.28
C PHE A 102 4.43 8.92 22.02
N VAL A 103 4.91 9.09 20.79
CA VAL A 103 5.79 10.20 20.39
C VAL A 103 5.09 11.55 20.55
N VAL A 104 3.82 11.66 20.08
CA VAL A 104 3.04 12.90 20.19
C VAL A 104 2.75 13.23 21.66
N THR A 105 2.46 12.23 22.49
CA THR A 105 2.29 12.42 23.94
C THR A 105 3.58 12.90 24.59
N LEU A 106 4.72 12.30 24.25
CA LEU A 106 6.03 12.68 24.77
C LEU A 106 6.37 14.15 24.47
N ILE A 107 6.00 14.65 23.29
CA ILE A 107 6.17 16.07 22.93
C ILE A 107 5.14 16.94 23.65
N GLY A 108 3.89 16.48 23.81
CA GLY A 108 2.80 17.24 24.42
C GLY A 108 3.04 17.56 25.90
N ILE A 109 3.71 16.67 26.64
CA ILE A 109 3.99 16.86 28.08
C ILE A 109 4.76 18.15 28.35
N PRO A 110 5.93 18.43 27.74
CA PRO A 110 6.67 19.68 27.97
C PRO A 110 5.84 20.93 27.69
N PHE A 111 5.08 20.94 26.64
CA PHE A 111 4.26 22.08 26.27
C PHE A 111 3.09 22.30 27.25
N SER A 112 2.55 21.26 27.83
CA SER A 112 1.50 21.33 28.85
C SER A 112 2.01 22.11 30.09
N PHE A 113 3.23 21.89 30.53
CA PHE A 113 3.85 22.62 31.65
C PHE A 113 4.15 24.09 31.31
N THR A 114 4.63 24.34 30.09
CA THR A 114 5.04 25.71 29.68
C THR A 114 3.84 26.60 29.35
N MET A 115 2.70 26.02 28.98
CA MET A 115 1.52 26.78 28.55
C MET A 115 0.31 26.67 29.47
N GLY A 116 0.45 26.03 30.65
CA GLY A 116 -0.68 25.78 31.58
C GLY A 116 -1.43 27.04 32.05
N GLY A 117 -0.86 28.24 31.91
CA GLY A 117 -1.52 29.51 32.20
C GLY A 117 -2.16 30.23 31.01
N LYS A 118 -2.02 29.75 29.78
CA LYS A 118 -2.44 30.46 28.54
C LYS A 118 -3.80 30.11 28.00
N GLY A 119 -4.56 29.29 28.71
CA GLY A 119 -5.92 28.87 28.33
C GLY A 119 -5.97 27.67 27.39
N ALA A 120 -7.10 26.96 27.45
CA ALA A 120 -7.32 25.69 26.72
C ALA A 120 -7.17 25.82 25.18
N LEU A 121 -7.58 26.95 24.60
CA LEU A 121 -7.52 27.19 23.15
C LEU A 121 -6.08 27.16 22.62
N THR A 122 -5.12 27.70 23.39
CA THR A 122 -3.70 27.69 23.02
C THR A 122 -3.14 26.26 23.01
N GLY A 123 -3.55 25.42 23.96
CA GLY A 123 -3.17 24.01 24.00
C GLY A 123 -3.69 23.21 22.78
N VAL A 124 -4.95 23.45 22.40
CA VAL A 124 -5.54 22.84 21.21
C VAL A 124 -4.81 23.29 19.93
N ALA A 125 -4.59 24.58 19.74
CA ALA A 125 -3.86 25.11 18.59
C ALA A 125 -2.46 24.51 18.46
N LEU A 126 -1.75 24.39 19.58
CA LEU A 126 -0.42 23.79 19.61
C LEU A 126 -0.44 22.30 19.24
N SER A 127 -1.38 21.53 19.79
CA SER A 127 -1.49 20.09 19.48
C SER A 127 -1.79 19.85 17.98
N ILE A 128 -2.63 20.69 17.39
CA ILE A 128 -2.90 20.66 15.93
C ILE A 128 -1.60 21.01 15.17
N GLY A 129 -0.87 22.04 15.58
CA GLY A 129 0.39 22.43 14.96
C GLY A 129 1.42 21.29 14.98
N ILE A 130 1.61 20.65 16.14
CA ILE A 130 2.51 19.49 16.29
C ILE A 130 2.07 18.33 15.36
N ALA A 131 0.77 18.04 15.32
CA ALA A 131 0.23 16.98 14.46
C ALA A 131 0.48 17.25 12.97
N ILE A 132 0.29 18.49 12.51
CA ILE A 132 0.54 18.90 11.12
C ILE A 132 2.03 18.74 10.78
N VAL A 133 2.92 19.23 11.63
CA VAL A 133 4.38 19.14 11.40
C VAL A 133 4.83 17.69 11.39
N TYR A 134 4.34 16.87 12.34
CA TYR A 134 4.64 15.45 12.37
C TYR A 134 4.15 14.74 11.09
N TRP A 135 2.90 14.97 10.70
CA TRP A 135 2.30 14.32 9.53
C TRP A 135 3.00 14.72 8.22
N SER A 136 3.32 16.01 8.07
CA SER A 136 4.06 16.52 6.91
C SER A 136 5.44 15.88 6.79
N THR A 137 6.17 15.82 7.93
CA THR A 137 7.48 15.16 8.00
C THR A 137 7.37 13.68 7.67
N SER A 138 6.40 12.98 8.25
CA SER A 138 6.16 11.56 8.01
C SER A 138 5.85 11.27 6.53
N SER A 139 5.03 12.12 5.89
CA SER A 139 4.69 11.99 4.47
C SER A 139 5.91 12.24 3.57
N MET A 140 6.79 13.17 3.95
CA MET A 140 8.03 13.43 3.23
C MET A 140 8.96 12.23 3.25
N PHE A 141 9.20 11.63 4.42
CA PHE A 141 10.03 10.43 4.56
C PHE A 141 9.43 9.24 3.81
N GLU A 142 8.10 9.07 3.86
CA GLU A 142 7.40 8.06 3.08
C GLU A 142 7.61 8.24 1.58
N ALA A 143 7.48 9.47 1.06
CA ALA A 143 7.72 9.78 -0.34
C ALA A 143 9.16 9.43 -0.75
N MET A 144 10.15 9.79 0.07
CA MET A 144 11.55 9.45 -0.17
C MET A 144 11.78 7.92 -0.17
N GLY A 145 11.13 7.19 0.72
CA GLY A 145 11.17 5.72 0.74
C GLY A 145 10.55 5.12 -0.52
N ASN A 146 9.38 5.61 -0.93
CA ASN A 146 8.67 5.14 -2.13
C ASN A 146 9.42 5.42 -3.44
N LEU A 147 10.29 6.45 -3.44
CA LEU A 147 11.18 6.79 -4.54
C LEU A 147 12.54 6.09 -4.46
N SER A 148 12.70 5.12 -3.56
CA SER A 148 13.97 4.39 -3.34
C SER A 148 15.16 5.28 -2.94
N GLN A 149 14.92 6.52 -2.49
CA GLN A 149 15.98 7.42 -2.00
C GLN A 149 16.44 7.05 -0.58
N LEU A 150 15.56 6.40 0.19
CA LEU A 150 15.84 5.90 1.52
C LEU A 150 15.49 4.42 1.64
N PRO A 151 16.24 3.64 2.43
CA PRO A 151 15.83 2.28 2.79
C PRO A 151 14.43 2.27 3.40
N PRO A 152 13.56 1.30 3.06
CA PRO A 152 12.17 1.26 3.52
C PRO A 152 12.00 1.35 5.04
N ALA A 153 12.90 0.70 5.79
CA ALA A 153 12.91 0.75 7.25
C ALA A 153 13.21 2.18 7.75
N MET A 154 14.22 2.85 7.19
CA MET A 154 14.55 4.23 7.58
C MET A 154 13.42 5.20 7.24
N ALA A 155 12.81 5.07 6.07
CA ALA A 155 11.67 5.90 5.67
C ALA A 155 10.50 5.80 6.65
N ALA A 156 10.26 4.61 7.22
CA ALA A 156 9.17 4.38 8.16
C ALA A 156 9.47 4.84 9.59
N TRP A 157 10.73 4.69 10.07
CA TRP A 157 11.07 4.92 11.48
C TRP A 157 11.69 6.28 11.75
N SER A 158 12.29 6.95 10.75
CA SER A 158 12.98 8.24 10.95
C SER A 158 12.11 9.33 11.56
N PRO A 159 10.84 9.52 11.17
CA PRO A 159 9.99 10.52 11.80
C PRO A 159 9.81 10.27 13.30
N ASP A 160 9.52 9.02 13.69
CA ASP A 160 9.29 8.66 15.10
C ASP A 160 10.55 8.87 15.94
N ILE A 161 11.72 8.50 15.43
CA ILE A 161 13.00 8.70 16.08
C ILE A 161 13.30 10.20 16.24
N LEU A 162 13.11 10.99 15.18
CA LEU A 162 13.38 12.42 15.18
C LEU A 162 12.51 13.16 16.22
N PHE A 163 11.21 12.91 16.18
CA PHE A 163 10.27 13.53 17.10
C PHE A 163 10.38 12.98 18.52
N GLY A 164 10.69 11.68 18.68
CA GLY A 164 10.97 11.06 19.96
C GLY A 164 12.18 11.68 20.66
N LEU A 165 13.27 11.90 19.92
CA LEU A 165 14.47 12.58 20.42
C LEU A 165 14.17 14.04 20.78
N ALA A 166 13.43 14.76 19.92
CA ALA A 166 13.01 16.13 20.19
C ALA A 166 12.15 16.23 21.46
N GLY A 167 11.16 15.34 21.63
CA GLY A 167 10.32 15.29 22.82
C GLY A 167 11.11 14.97 24.09
N THR A 168 12.01 14.00 24.01
CA THR A 168 12.90 13.66 25.14
C THR A 168 13.80 14.83 25.52
N TYR A 169 14.40 15.49 24.53
CA TYR A 169 15.23 16.67 24.77
C TYR A 169 14.45 17.81 25.49
N LEU A 170 13.22 18.08 25.00
CA LEU A 170 12.36 19.10 25.61
C LEU A 170 11.97 18.72 27.04
N LEU A 171 11.71 17.46 27.33
CA LEU A 171 11.42 16.96 28.69
C LEU A 171 12.61 17.17 29.65
N LEU A 172 13.80 16.79 29.21
CA LEU A 172 15.01 16.95 30.02
C LEU A 172 15.31 18.43 30.35
N ARG A 173 15.00 19.32 29.40
CA ARG A 173 15.21 20.77 29.61
C ARG A 173 14.22 21.39 30.61
N LEU A 174 13.05 20.77 30.82
CA LEU A 174 12.09 21.25 31.84
C LEU A 174 12.52 20.94 33.26
N GLN A 175 13.39 19.94 33.45
CA GLN A 175 13.86 19.50 34.77
C GLN A 175 15.09 20.29 35.25
N THR A 176 15.63 21.17 34.40
CA THR A 176 16.77 22.04 34.72
C THR A 176 16.34 23.50 34.86
#